data_9b2e20921d0154ec6e31a9098488b2b3
#
_entry.id   9b2e20921d0154ec6e31a9098488b2b3
#
_cell.length_a   1.000
_cell.length_b   1.000
_cell.length_c   1.000
_cell.angle_alpha   90.00
_cell.angle_beta   90.00
_cell.angle_gamma   90.00
#
_symmetry.space_group_name_H-M   'P 1'
#
loop_
_entity.id
_entity.type
_entity.pdbx_description
1 polymer ?
#
loop_
_entity_poly.entity_id
_entity_poly.type
_entity_poly.pdbx_seq_one_letter_code
_entity_poly.pdbx_strand_id
1 'polypeptide(L)'
;MKICITVGHSILKSGACTSADGVVNEYQYNKSLAPVLADTFRKEGHKVDVIICPEKQFKTKNEEKSYKIPRVNSGGYDLLIELHLNASNGQGKGSEVLYYSNKGLEYATRICDKLGTVFK
;
A
#
# COMPACT_ATOMS: atom_id res chain seq x y z
N MET A 1 -17.61 -0.11 5.52
CA MET A 1 -16.43 -0.13 6.41
C MET A 1 -15.68 1.19 6.34
N LYS A 2 -14.86 1.46 7.31
CA LYS A 2 -13.87 2.53 7.25
C LYS A 2 -12.52 1.93 6.89
N ILE A 3 -11.99 2.30 5.73
CA ILE A 3 -10.81 1.70 5.13
C ILE A 3 -9.68 2.73 5.07
N CYS A 4 -8.47 2.33 5.40
CA CYS A 4 -7.27 3.11 5.16
C CYS A 4 -6.43 2.46 4.06
N ILE A 5 -6.02 3.24 3.09
CA ILE A 5 -5.07 2.81 2.06
C ILE A 5 -3.77 3.56 2.32
N THR A 6 -2.68 2.83 2.44
CA THR A 6 -1.34 3.41 2.56
C THR A 6 -0.49 2.99 1.38
N VAL A 7 0.50 3.81 1.07
CA VAL A 7 1.49 3.53 0.02
C VAL A 7 2.82 3.26 0.69
N GLY A 8 3.45 2.16 0.33
CA GLY A 8 4.80 1.84 0.81
C GLY A 8 5.83 2.80 0.26
N HIS A 9 6.88 3.03 1.04
CA HIS A 9 8.02 3.87 0.67
C HIS A 9 7.74 5.37 0.64
N SER A 10 8.73 6.12 0.26
CA SER A 10 8.67 7.60 0.16
C SER A 10 9.85 8.14 -0.64
N ILE A 11 9.85 9.45 -0.84
CA ILE A 11 11.02 10.18 -1.33
C ILE A 11 11.65 10.91 -0.14
N LEU A 12 12.91 10.60 0.13
CA LEU A 12 13.67 11.18 1.24
C LEU A 12 14.06 12.64 0.98
N LYS A 13 14.53 13.30 2.02
CA LYS A 13 15.01 14.69 1.95
C LYS A 13 16.11 14.89 0.91
N SER A 14 16.93 13.86 0.69
CA SER A 14 17.98 13.86 -0.35
C SER A 14 17.42 13.78 -1.78
N GLY A 15 16.14 13.47 -1.95
CA GLY A 15 15.52 13.18 -3.24
C GLY A 15 15.56 11.70 -3.63
N ALA A 16 16.21 10.84 -2.82
CA ALA A 16 16.27 9.41 -3.08
C ALA A 16 14.93 8.76 -2.75
N CYS A 17 14.45 7.90 -3.64
CA CYS A 17 13.29 7.07 -3.40
C CYS A 17 13.68 5.80 -2.66
N THR A 18 12.92 5.42 -1.63
CA THR A 18 13.22 4.22 -0.83
C THR A 18 12.69 2.93 -1.45
N SER A 19 11.90 3.03 -2.53
CA SER A 19 11.40 1.86 -3.24
C SER A 19 12.38 1.38 -4.30
N ALA A 20 12.23 0.11 -4.72
CA ALA A 20 12.95 -0.42 -5.86
C ALA A 20 12.54 0.31 -7.14
N ASP A 21 13.50 0.47 -8.04
CA ASP A 21 13.29 1.01 -9.37
C ASP A 21 13.49 -0.10 -10.39
N GLY A 22 12.65 -0.10 -11.42
CA GLY A 22 12.68 -1.09 -12.47
C GLY A 22 11.97 -0.57 -13.71
N VAL A 23 11.14 -1.38 -14.35
CA VAL A 23 10.29 -0.93 -15.46
C VAL A 23 9.36 0.19 -14.99
N VAL A 24 8.87 0.08 -13.76
CA VAL A 24 8.12 1.14 -13.07
C VAL A 24 8.74 1.40 -11.71
N ASN A 25 8.66 2.63 -11.24
CA ASN A 25 8.99 2.97 -9.86
C ASN A 25 7.82 2.56 -8.97
N GLU A 26 8.06 1.69 -8.00
CA GLU A 26 7.02 1.14 -7.11
C GLU A 26 6.25 2.23 -6.38
N TYR A 27 6.97 3.19 -5.79
CA TYR A 27 6.35 4.26 -5.02
C TYR A 27 5.45 5.15 -5.90
N GLN A 28 5.95 5.58 -7.06
CA GLN A 28 5.19 6.45 -7.96
C GLN A 28 3.95 5.74 -8.52
N TYR A 29 4.09 4.46 -8.87
CA TYR A 29 2.96 3.66 -9.35
C TYR A 29 1.86 3.56 -8.29
N ASN A 30 2.21 3.17 -7.07
CA ASN A 30 1.24 2.99 -6.00
C ASN A 30 0.67 4.31 -5.48
N LYS A 31 1.44 5.38 -5.52
CA LYS A 31 0.96 6.73 -5.21
C LYS A 31 -0.15 7.16 -6.20
N SER A 32 -0.03 6.79 -7.46
CA SER A 32 -1.04 7.06 -8.48
C SER A 32 -2.24 6.14 -8.36
N LEU A 33 -2.03 4.88 -7.96
CA LEU A 33 -3.10 3.88 -7.82
C LEU A 33 -3.98 4.14 -6.61
N ALA A 34 -3.42 4.59 -5.50
CA ALA A 34 -4.14 4.71 -4.23
C ALA A 34 -5.41 5.59 -4.32
N PRO A 35 -5.39 6.78 -4.94
CA PRO A 35 -6.61 7.57 -5.09
C PRO A 35 -7.69 6.89 -5.93
N VAL A 36 -7.29 6.17 -6.97
CA VAL A 36 -8.22 5.44 -7.86
C VAL A 36 -8.90 4.32 -7.08
N LEU A 37 -8.13 3.56 -6.31
CA LEU A 37 -8.65 2.49 -5.47
C LEU A 37 -9.57 3.05 -4.39
N ALA A 38 -9.20 4.17 -3.75
CA ALA A 38 -10.03 4.83 -2.75
C ALA A 38 -11.38 5.25 -3.32
N ASP A 39 -11.39 5.84 -4.51
CA ASP A 39 -12.64 6.26 -5.17
C ASP A 39 -13.53 5.07 -5.53
N THR A 40 -12.93 3.95 -5.94
CA THR A 40 -13.66 2.71 -6.22
C THR A 40 -14.37 2.20 -4.96
N PHE A 41 -13.69 2.17 -3.83
CA PHE A 41 -14.32 1.78 -2.56
C PHE A 41 -15.39 2.77 -2.11
N ARG A 42 -15.17 4.07 -2.29
CA ARG A 42 -16.17 5.10 -1.92
C ARG A 42 -17.46 4.94 -2.72
N LYS A 43 -17.37 4.57 -3.99
CA LYS A 43 -18.55 4.29 -4.83
C LYS A 43 -19.35 3.09 -4.33
N GLU A 44 -18.70 2.15 -3.65
CA GLU A 44 -19.34 1.01 -3.02
C GLU A 44 -19.85 1.31 -1.59
N GLY A 45 -19.80 2.56 -1.16
CA GLY A 45 -20.36 2.99 0.11
C GLY A 45 -19.41 2.97 1.30
N HIS A 46 -18.10 2.75 1.08
CA HIS A 46 -17.11 2.76 2.14
C HIS A 46 -16.57 4.16 2.41
N LYS A 47 -16.16 4.41 3.65
CA LYS A 47 -15.35 5.58 4.00
C LYS A 47 -13.88 5.21 3.81
N VAL A 48 -13.12 6.02 3.09
CA VAL A 48 -11.74 5.70 2.76
C VAL A 48 -10.85 6.91 2.96
N ASP A 49 -9.78 6.70 3.71
CA ASP A 49 -8.67 7.65 3.83
C ASP A 49 -7.43 7.07 3.13
N VAL A 50 -6.66 7.95 2.50
CA VAL A 50 -5.37 7.61 1.89
C VAL A 50 -4.27 8.29 2.68
N ILE A 51 -3.30 7.52 3.18
CA ILE A 51 -2.13 8.05 3.89
C ILE A 51 -0.89 7.76 3.06
N ILE A 52 -0.25 8.83 2.61
CA ILE A 52 0.99 8.80 1.85
C ILE A 52 2.03 9.58 2.64
N CYS A 53 3.25 9.05 2.76
CA CYS A 53 4.33 9.76 3.43
C CYS A 53 4.62 11.09 2.73
N PRO A 54 4.87 12.19 3.48
CA PRO A 54 5.28 13.44 2.87
C PRO A 54 6.62 13.26 2.15
N GLU A 55 6.75 13.91 1.00
CA GLU A 55 7.97 13.82 0.20
C GLU A 55 9.02 14.84 0.66
N LYS A 56 10.29 14.45 0.60
CA LYS A 56 11.45 15.30 0.88
C LYS A 56 11.50 15.84 2.32
N GLN A 57 10.94 15.10 3.27
CA GLN A 57 10.96 15.47 4.70
C GLN A 57 11.76 14.52 5.56
N PHE A 58 11.81 13.24 5.21
CA PHE A 58 12.49 12.22 6.01
C PHE A 58 13.98 12.12 5.64
N LYS A 59 14.81 11.89 6.63
CA LYS A 59 16.25 11.61 6.41
C LYS A 59 16.48 10.15 6.10
N THR A 60 15.67 9.24 6.71
CA THR A 60 15.82 7.79 6.58
C THR A 60 14.48 7.12 6.32
N LYS A 61 14.51 5.92 5.74
CA LYS A 61 13.30 5.12 5.49
C LYS A 61 12.58 4.70 6.78
N ASN A 62 13.26 4.64 7.91
CA ASN A 62 12.62 4.27 9.17
C ASN A 62 11.56 5.27 9.61
N GLU A 63 11.68 6.53 9.21
CA GLU A 63 10.69 7.57 9.51
C GLU A 63 9.36 7.34 8.80
N GLU A 64 9.34 6.53 7.73
CA GLU A 64 8.10 6.15 7.03
C GLU A 64 7.13 5.43 7.97
N LYS A 65 7.64 4.47 8.75
CA LYS A 65 6.84 3.73 9.74
C LYS A 65 6.41 4.64 10.88
N SER A 66 7.31 5.45 11.38
CA SER A 66 7.03 6.40 12.46
C SER A 66 5.95 7.40 12.08
N TYR A 67 5.84 7.74 10.82
CA TYR A 67 4.77 8.60 10.30
C TYR A 67 3.45 7.85 10.14
N LYS A 68 3.45 6.68 9.50
CA LYS A 68 2.22 5.97 9.13
C LYS A 68 1.56 5.25 10.30
N ILE A 69 2.33 4.52 11.11
CA ILE A 69 1.77 3.63 12.14
C ILE A 69 0.87 4.37 13.14
N PRO A 70 1.29 5.49 13.75
CA PRO A 70 0.40 6.19 14.69
C PRO A 70 -0.89 6.69 14.03
N ARG A 71 -0.81 7.15 12.79
CA ARG A 71 -1.97 7.66 12.06
C ARG A 71 -2.97 6.56 11.73
N VAL A 72 -2.49 5.41 11.32
CA VAL A 72 -3.32 4.24 11.07
C VAL A 72 -3.98 3.76 12.36
N ASN A 73 -3.19 3.64 13.43
CA ASN A 73 -3.70 3.12 14.71
C ASN A 73 -4.73 4.04 15.36
N SER A 74 -4.61 5.35 15.18
CA SER A 74 -5.55 6.32 15.76
C SER A 74 -6.77 6.60 14.90
N GLY A 75 -6.80 6.10 13.67
CA GLY A 75 -7.84 6.45 12.70
C GLY A 75 -9.16 5.70 12.84
N GLY A 76 -9.21 4.63 13.64
CA GLY A 76 -10.43 3.83 13.82
C GLY A 76 -10.84 3.05 12.57
N TYR A 77 -9.88 2.54 11.83
CA TYR A 77 -10.14 1.81 10.59
C TYR A 77 -10.54 0.35 10.85
N ASP A 78 -11.47 -0.14 10.03
CA ASP A 78 -11.85 -1.56 10.01
C ASP A 78 -10.88 -2.39 9.19
N LEU A 79 -10.24 -1.78 8.19
CA LEU A 79 -9.31 -2.46 7.28
C LEU A 79 -8.21 -1.50 6.86
N LEU A 80 -6.98 -1.97 6.88
CA LEU A 80 -5.82 -1.31 6.31
C LEU A 80 -5.32 -2.10 5.11
N ILE A 81 -5.08 -1.40 4.00
CA ILE A 81 -4.46 -1.96 2.80
C ILE A 81 -3.22 -1.12 2.49
N GLU A 82 -2.05 -1.73 2.50
CA GLU A 82 -0.82 -1.08 2.04
C GLU A 82 -0.41 -1.62 0.68
N LEU A 83 -0.11 -0.73 -0.25
CA LEU A 83 0.25 -1.06 -1.62
C LEU A 83 1.75 -1.18 -1.78
N HIS A 84 2.19 -2.30 -2.33
CA HIS A 84 3.58 -2.60 -2.68
C HIS A 84 3.66 -3.30 -4.03
N LEU A 85 4.82 -3.24 -4.66
CA LEU A 85 5.20 -4.12 -5.75
C LEU A 85 6.37 -4.97 -5.27
N ASN A 86 6.29 -6.28 -5.47
CA ASN A 86 7.37 -7.17 -5.05
C ASN A 86 8.55 -7.11 -6.00
N ALA A 87 9.75 -7.11 -5.45
CA ALA A 87 10.97 -7.33 -6.21
C ALA A 87 11.26 -8.83 -6.28
N SER A 88 11.76 -9.29 -7.43
CA SER A 88 12.22 -10.66 -7.59
C SER A 88 13.47 -10.68 -8.47
N ASN A 89 14.06 -11.87 -8.64
CA ASN A 89 15.19 -12.09 -9.53
C ASN A 89 14.79 -12.12 -11.03
N GLY A 90 13.59 -11.63 -11.36
CA GLY A 90 13.04 -11.65 -12.73
C GLY A 90 12.23 -12.90 -13.05
N GLN A 91 12.17 -13.88 -12.13
CA GLN A 91 11.45 -15.14 -12.33
C GLN A 91 10.16 -15.21 -11.51
N GLY A 92 10.03 -14.39 -10.48
CA GLY A 92 8.84 -14.34 -9.64
C GLY A 92 7.65 -13.78 -10.41
N LYS A 93 6.50 -14.45 -10.29
CA LYS A 93 5.22 -14.05 -10.90
C LYS A 93 4.10 -14.18 -9.89
N GLY A 94 3.01 -13.45 -10.15
CA GLY A 94 1.81 -13.54 -9.36
C GLY A 94 1.68 -12.44 -8.32
N SER A 95 0.63 -12.57 -7.51
CA SER A 95 0.27 -11.60 -6.49
C SER A 95 0.44 -12.21 -5.11
N GLU A 96 0.76 -11.36 -4.14
CA GLU A 96 0.97 -11.75 -2.76
C GLU A 96 0.28 -10.75 -1.85
N VAL A 97 -0.39 -11.23 -0.81
CA VAL A 97 -0.96 -10.38 0.24
C VAL A 97 -0.49 -10.91 1.59
N LEU A 98 0.22 -10.07 2.32
CA LEU A 98 0.67 -10.38 3.67
C LEU A 98 -0.44 -10.06 4.67
N TYR A 99 -0.56 -10.86 5.72
CA TYR A 99 -1.55 -10.68 6.77
C TYR A 99 -0.95 -10.98 8.14
N TYR A 100 -1.62 -10.53 9.21
CA TYR A 100 -1.20 -10.78 10.58
C TYR A 100 -2.27 -11.53 11.38
N SER A 101 -3.54 -11.16 11.24
CA SER A 101 -4.64 -11.72 12.01
C SER A 101 -5.48 -12.71 11.19
N ASN A 102 -6.29 -13.53 11.88
CA ASN A 102 -7.25 -14.42 11.20
C ASN A 102 -8.23 -13.64 10.31
N LYS A 103 -8.66 -12.48 10.77
CA LYS A 103 -9.51 -11.59 9.96
C LYS A 103 -8.77 -11.08 8.73
N GLY A 104 -7.50 -10.71 8.91
CA GLY A 104 -6.63 -10.32 7.80
C GLY A 104 -6.44 -11.44 6.78
N LEU A 105 -6.36 -12.70 7.23
CA LEU A 105 -6.26 -13.86 6.33
C LEU A 105 -7.47 -13.99 5.42
N GLU A 106 -8.68 -13.75 5.92
CA GLU A 106 -9.90 -13.79 5.10
C GLU A 106 -9.82 -12.77 3.96
N TYR A 107 -9.45 -11.53 4.26
CA TYR A 107 -9.30 -10.49 3.24
C TYR A 107 -8.14 -10.80 2.28
N ALA A 108 -7.01 -11.25 2.81
CA ALA A 108 -5.83 -11.59 1.99
C ALA A 108 -6.16 -12.70 0.98
N THR A 109 -6.87 -13.74 1.41
CA THR A 109 -7.28 -14.85 0.55
C THR A 109 -8.20 -14.35 -0.58
N ARG A 110 -9.20 -13.55 -0.26
CA ARG A 110 -10.14 -13.01 -1.26
C ARG A 110 -9.43 -12.12 -2.28
N ILE A 111 -8.53 -11.26 -1.81
CA ILE A 111 -7.78 -10.35 -2.69
C ILE A 111 -6.86 -11.16 -3.60
N CYS A 112 -6.08 -12.10 -3.07
CA CYS A 112 -5.19 -12.93 -3.88
C CYS A 112 -5.94 -13.77 -4.90
N ASP A 113 -7.06 -14.38 -4.52
CA ASP A 113 -7.88 -15.16 -5.44
C ASP A 113 -8.39 -14.30 -6.59
N LYS A 114 -8.87 -13.10 -6.29
CA LYS A 114 -9.38 -12.19 -7.30
C LYS A 114 -8.28 -11.68 -8.23
N LEU A 115 -7.13 -11.29 -7.68
CA LEU A 115 -5.98 -10.88 -8.49
C LEU A 115 -5.50 -12.01 -9.39
N GLY A 116 -5.49 -13.24 -8.90
CA GLY A 116 -5.14 -14.42 -9.71
C GLY A 116 -6.07 -14.69 -10.88
N THR A 117 -7.32 -14.23 -10.82
CA THR A 117 -8.25 -14.34 -11.97
C THR A 117 -8.05 -13.25 -13.02
N VAL A 118 -7.50 -12.10 -12.62
CA VAL A 118 -7.28 -10.94 -13.49
C VAL A 118 -5.88 -10.95 -14.10
N PHE A 119 -4.89 -11.25 -13.29
CA PHE A 119 -3.45 -11.27 -13.68
C PHE A 119 -2.97 -12.71 -13.71
N LYS A 120 -3.18 -13.37 -14.82
CA LYS A 120 -2.73 -14.76 -15.04
C LYS A 120 -1.27 -14.84 -15.44
#